data_7c88856b2b8d8aaf36b09341b0fa53cc
#
_entry.id   7c88856b2b8d8aaf36b09341b0fa53cc
#
_cell.length_a   1.000
_cell.length_b   1.000
_cell.length_c   1.000
_cell.angle_alpha   90.00
_cell.angle_beta   90.00
_cell.angle_gamma   90.00
#
_symmetry.space_group_name_H-M   'P 1'
#
loop_
_entity.id
_entity.type
_entity.pdbx_description
1 polymer ?
#
loop_
_entity_poly.entity_id
_entity_poly.type
_entity_poly.pdbx_seq_one_letter_code
_entity_poly.pdbx_strand_id
1 'polypeptide(L)'
;MNPTCKKRLGAIRLETMKVVAQEEIAPAIFELVLEGEMVEAMRAGQFLHLRVPDDAHLLRRPISISSIDKANKQCHLIYRLEGAGTAIFSTLSQGDTLDVMGPQGNGFDLSDLDEQSQVLLVGGGIGVPPLLEVAKELHTRGVKVVTVLGFANKDAVILETELA
;
A
#
# COMPACT_ATOMS: atom_id res chain seq x y z
N MET A 1 13.89 12.39 28.90
CA MET A 1 12.65 12.54 28.10
C MET A 1 13.07 12.87 26.68
N ASN A 2 12.80 11.97 25.74
CA ASN A 2 13.28 12.07 24.36
C ASN A 2 12.33 12.98 23.56
N PRO A 3 12.77 14.11 22.97
CA PRO A 3 11.89 15.08 22.31
C PRO A 3 11.43 14.69 20.88
N THR A 4 11.74 13.49 20.40
CA THR A 4 11.55 13.08 18.99
C THR A 4 10.19 12.47 18.64
N CYS A 5 9.20 12.46 19.52
CA CYS A 5 7.90 11.87 19.25
C CYS A 5 6.79 12.92 18.95
N LYS A 6 7.04 13.84 18.02
CA LYS A 6 6.04 14.83 17.55
C LYS A 6 6.10 15.08 16.04
N LYS A 7 6.26 14.06 15.19
CA LYS A 7 5.76 14.19 13.82
C LYS A 7 4.26 13.90 13.88
N ARG A 8 3.43 14.93 13.66
CA ARG A 8 1.97 14.80 13.58
C ARG A 8 1.65 13.73 12.56
N LEU A 9 1.08 12.62 13.01
CA LEU A 9 0.29 11.70 12.19
C LEU A 9 -0.71 12.56 11.42
N GLY A 10 -0.73 12.46 10.10
CA GLY A 10 -1.82 13.03 9.32
C GLY A 10 -3.14 12.54 9.94
N ALA A 11 -4.11 13.42 10.06
CA ALA A 11 -5.37 13.05 10.71
C ALA A 11 -5.99 11.87 9.96
N ILE A 12 -6.22 10.77 10.67
CA ILE A 12 -7.02 9.64 10.15
C ILE A 12 -8.40 10.18 9.82
N ARG A 13 -8.89 9.91 8.64
CA ARG A 13 -10.21 10.34 8.16
C ARG A 13 -10.98 9.17 7.55
N LEU A 14 -12.26 9.33 7.42
CA LEU A 14 -13.13 8.47 6.64
C LEU A 14 -13.39 9.16 5.30
N GLU A 15 -13.27 8.40 4.23
CA GLU A 15 -13.54 8.90 2.88
C GLU A 15 -14.15 7.79 2.03
N THR A 16 -15.11 8.15 1.19
CA THR A 16 -15.60 7.28 0.12
C THR A 16 -14.70 7.46 -1.08
N MET A 17 -13.84 6.48 -1.33
CA MET A 17 -12.90 6.48 -2.45
C MET A 17 -13.49 5.72 -3.64
N LYS A 18 -13.16 6.17 -4.85
CA LYS A 18 -13.61 5.56 -6.10
C LYS A 18 -12.65 4.47 -6.54
N VAL A 19 -13.18 3.34 -6.98
CA VAL A 19 -12.40 2.28 -7.65
C VAL A 19 -12.07 2.73 -9.08
N VAL A 20 -10.80 2.86 -9.37
CA VAL A 20 -10.28 3.23 -10.70
C VAL A 20 -9.98 1.98 -11.52
N ALA A 21 -9.38 0.98 -10.89
CA ALA A 21 -9.05 -0.29 -11.50
C ALA A 21 -9.02 -1.40 -10.45
N GLN A 22 -9.26 -2.62 -10.92
CA GLN A 22 -9.13 -3.86 -10.16
C GLN A 22 -8.64 -4.93 -11.12
N GLU A 23 -7.53 -5.59 -10.78
CA GLU A 23 -6.90 -6.59 -11.64
C GLU A 23 -6.32 -7.74 -10.80
N GLU A 24 -6.44 -8.98 -11.28
CA GLU A 24 -5.71 -10.13 -10.75
C GLU A 24 -4.32 -10.15 -11.39
N ILE A 25 -3.29 -9.78 -10.62
CA ILE A 25 -1.89 -9.66 -11.10
C ILE A 25 -1.08 -10.93 -10.93
N ALA A 26 -1.54 -11.86 -10.10
CA ALA A 26 -1.02 -13.22 -9.93
C ALA A 26 -2.11 -14.10 -9.31
N PRO A 27 -2.01 -15.43 -9.31
CA PRO A 27 -3.07 -16.30 -8.77
C PRO A 27 -3.49 -15.91 -7.36
N ALA A 28 -4.75 -15.52 -7.22
CA ALA A 28 -5.37 -15.04 -5.98
C ALA A 28 -4.71 -13.76 -5.38
N ILE A 29 -3.95 -13.01 -6.17
CA ILE A 29 -3.36 -11.72 -5.78
C ILE A 29 -3.91 -10.63 -6.68
N PHE A 30 -4.51 -9.61 -6.08
CA PHE A 30 -5.20 -8.53 -6.76
C PHE A 30 -4.54 -7.19 -6.49
N GLU A 31 -4.49 -6.35 -7.51
CA GLU A 31 -4.22 -4.92 -7.38
C GLU A 31 -5.55 -4.16 -7.45
N LEU A 32 -5.77 -3.28 -6.49
CA LEU A 32 -6.90 -2.37 -6.38
C LEU A 32 -6.39 -0.94 -6.41
N VAL A 33 -6.82 -0.15 -7.37
CA VAL A 33 -6.48 1.28 -7.47
C VAL A 33 -7.67 2.11 -7.00
N LEU A 34 -7.44 2.94 -5.99
CA LEU A 34 -8.43 3.83 -5.41
C LEU A 34 -8.06 5.30 -5.63
N GLU A 35 -9.05 6.13 -5.95
CA GLU A 35 -8.91 7.58 -6.12
C GLU A 35 -9.64 8.31 -4.98
N GLY A 36 -8.97 9.31 -4.38
CA GLY A 36 -9.55 10.12 -3.32
C GLY A 36 -8.59 11.18 -2.76
N GLU A 37 -9.15 12.13 -2.03
CA GLU A 37 -8.40 13.29 -1.48
C GLU A 37 -7.41 12.89 -0.37
N MET A 38 -7.65 11.78 0.35
CA MET A 38 -6.74 11.34 1.42
C MET A 38 -5.37 10.91 0.90
N VAL A 39 -5.23 10.63 -0.40
CA VAL A 39 -3.96 10.24 -1.04
C VAL A 39 -2.87 11.28 -0.81
N GLU A 40 -3.22 12.57 -0.78
CA GLU A 40 -2.29 13.67 -0.50
C GLU A 40 -1.55 13.52 0.84
N ALA A 41 -2.20 12.91 1.84
CA ALA A 41 -1.64 12.72 3.17
C ALA A 41 -0.89 11.38 3.34
N MET A 42 -0.93 10.50 2.35
CA MET A 42 -0.32 9.17 2.41
C MET A 42 1.21 9.22 2.35
N ARG A 43 1.84 8.23 2.97
CA ARG A 43 3.30 8.04 3.01
C ARG A 43 3.65 6.56 2.87
N ALA A 44 4.86 6.29 2.41
CA ALA A 44 5.41 4.94 2.33
C ALA A 44 5.31 4.18 3.67
N GLY A 45 4.83 2.93 3.60
CA GLY A 45 4.67 2.05 4.77
C GLY A 45 3.40 2.26 5.59
N GLN A 46 2.50 3.12 5.15
CA GLN A 46 1.16 3.23 5.72
C GLN A 46 0.19 2.21 5.11
N PHE A 47 -0.99 2.10 5.72
CA PHE A 47 -2.06 1.19 5.29
C PHE A 47 -3.43 1.86 5.42
N LEU A 48 -4.42 1.26 4.79
CA LEU A 48 -5.81 1.67 4.83
C LEU A 48 -6.67 0.58 5.45
N HIS A 49 -7.73 0.98 6.15
CA HIS A 49 -8.78 0.09 6.59
C HIS A 49 -9.99 0.20 5.65
N LEU A 50 -10.20 -0.80 4.82
CA LEU A 50 -11.27 -0.87 3.86
C LEU A 50 -12.52 -1.50 4.51
N ARG A 51 -13.68 -0.85 4.40
CA ARG A 51 -14.96 -1.45 4.78
C ARG A 51 -15.37 -2.46 3.70
N VAL A 52 -15.70 -3.67 4.14
CA VAL A 52 -16.29 -4.65 3.23
C VAL A 52 -17.70 -4.17 2.87
N PRO A 53 -18.05 -4.06 1.57
CA PRO A 53 -19.38 -3.59 1.14
C PRO A 53 -20.43 -4.67 1.29
N ASP A 54 -20.59 -5.21 2.50
CA ASP A 54 -21.50 -6.26 2.89
C ASP A 54 -21.83 -6.09 4.37
N ASP A 55 -23.12 -6.08 4.71
CA ASP A 55 -23.59 -5.87 6.08
C ASP A 55 -23.29 -7.04 7.03
N ALA A 56 -22.99 -8.23 6.50
CA ALA A 56 -22.53 -9.37 7.30
C ALA A 56 -21.08 -9.24 7.79
N HIS A 57 -20.29 -8.31 7.21
CA HIS A 57 -18.87 -8.13 7.50
C HIS A 57 -18.60 -6.79 8.17
N LEU A 58 -18.77 -6.71 9.49
CA LEU A 58 -18.62 -5.47 10.25
C LEU A 58 -17.19 -4.93 10.32
N LEU A 59 -16.19 -5.84 10.33
CA LEU A 59 -14.80 -5.45 10.49
C LEU A 59 -14.19 -5.00 9.17
N ARG A 60 -13.48 -3.88 9.21
CA ARG A 60 -12.64 -3.41 8.11
C ARG A 60 -11.43 -4.34 7.89
N ARG A 61 -10.90 -4.33 6.69
CA ARG A 61 -9.68 -5.07 6.32
C ARG A 61 -8.51 -4.10 6.20
N PRO A 62 -7.42 -4.29 6.98
CA PRO A 62 -6.20 -3.51 6.82
C PRO A 62 -5.46 -3.99 5.57
N ILE A 63 -5.21 -3.07 4.64
CA ILE A 63 -4.42 -3.35 3.43
C ILE A 63 -3.32 -2.28 3.33
N SER A 64 -2.08 -2.73 3.16
CA SER A 64 -0.93 -1.84 2.99
C SER A 64 -0.99 -1.10 1.67
N ILE A 65 -0.53 0.15 1.69
CA ILE A 65 -0.36 0.95 0.49
C ILE A 65 0.91 0.46 -0.21
N SER A 66 0.76 0.07 -1.48
CA SER A 66 1.85 -0.37 -2.34
C SER A 66 2.50 0.80 -3.07
N SER A 67 1.69 1.70 -3.62
CA SER A 67 2.15 2.87 -4.36
C SER A 67 1.21 4.05 -4.19
N ILE A 68 1.76 5.27 -4.32
CA ILE A 68 1.05 6.54 -4.13
C ILE A 68 1.28 7.44 -5.34
N ASP A 69 0.22 7.78 -6.05
CA ASP A 69 0.22 8.77 -7.14
C ASP A 69 -0.55 10.02 -6.69
N LYS A 70 0.15 10.99 -6.14
CA LYS A 70 -0.45 12.24 -5.68
C LYS A 70 -0.94 13.12 -6.82
N ALA A 71 -0.32 13.02 -7.99
CA ALA A 71 -0.71 13.83 -9.16
C ALA A 71 -2.13 13.47 -9.65
N ASN A 72 -2.45 12.18 -9.63
CA ASN A 72 -3.75 11.66 -10.02
C ASN A 72 -4.67 11.38 -8.81
N LYS A 73 -4.21 11.66 -7.57
CA LYS A 73 -4.91 11.34 -6.32
C LYS A 73 -5.28 9.87 -6.20
N GLN A 74 -4.38 8.99 -6.65
CA GLN A 74 -4.57 7.55 -6.66
C GLN A 74 -3.61 6.83 -5.73
N CYS A 75 -4.06 5.75 -5.12
CA CYS A 75 -3.22 4.82 -4.39
C CYS A 75 -3.47 3.38 -4.85
N HIS A 76 -2.42 2.60 -4.86
CA HIS A 76 -2.42 1.20 -5.24
C HIS A 76 -2.34 0.32 -4.00
N LEU A 77 -3.21 -0.66 -3.92
CA LEU A 77 -3.29 -1.64 -2.85
C LEU A 77 -3.17 -3.03 -3.46
N ILE A 78 -2.22 -3.83 -2.98
CA ILE A 78 -2.08 -5.21 -3.43
C ILE A 78 -2.43 -6.12 -2.27
N TYR A 79 -3.36 -7.05 -2.50
CA TYR A 79 -3.84 -7.97 -1.49
C TYR A 79 -4.05 -9.38 -2.05
N ARG A 80 -4.04 -10.37 -1.16
CA ARG A 80 -4.32 -11.76 -1.49
C ARG A 80 -5.73 -12.16 -1.03
N LEU A 81 -6.37 -13.04 -1.78
CA LEU A 81 -7.61 -13.68 -1.37
C LEU A 81 -7.33 -14.64 -0.22
N GLU A 82 -7.76 -14.28 0.99
CA GLU A 82 -7.57 -15.10 2.20
C GLU A 82 -8.86 -15.31 3.01
N GLY A 83 -9.98 -14.77 2.55
CA GLY A 83 -11.24 -14.92 3.24
C GLY A 83 -12.37 -14.12 2.60
N ALA A 84 -13.57 -14.18 3.18
CA ALA A 84 -14.77 -13.61 2.61
C ALA A 84 -14.65 -12.12 2.28
N GLY A 85 -14.02 -11.31 3.14
CA GLY A 85 -13.87 -9.88 2.89
C GLY A 85 -13.01 -9.57 1.67
N THR A 86 -11.88 -10.25 1.48
CA THR A 86 -11.02 -10.08 0.30
C THR A 86 -11.65 -10.70 -0.95
N ALA A 87 -12.45 -11.75 -0.81
CA ALA A 87 -13.25 -12.28 -1.92
C ALA A 87 -14.31 -11.29 -2.39
N ILE A 88 -14.95 -10.54 -1.49
CA ILE A 88 -15.87 -9.47 -1.88
C ILE A 88 -15.11 -8.33 -2.56
N PHE A 89 -13.92 -7.95 -2.07
CA PHE A 89 -13.13 -6.92 -2.76
C PHE A 89 -12.75 -7.33 -4.18
N SER A 90 -12.46 -8.60 -4.46
CA SER A 90 -12.10 -9.04 -5.80
C SER A 90 -13.26 -8.96 -6.83
N THR A 91 -14.48 -8.72 -6.39
CA THR A 91 -15.63 -8.49 -7.27
C THR A 91 -15.87 -7.01 -7.62
N LEU A 92 -15.10 -6.10 -7.02
CA LEU A 92 -15.19 -4.67 -7.30
C LEU A 92 -14.81 -4.37 -8.75
N SER A 93 -15.45 -3.38 -9.32
CA SER A 93 -15.25 -2.95 -10.69
C SER A 93 -14.97 -1.46 -10.77
N GLN A 94 -14.39 -1.01 -11.86
CA GLN A 94 -14.18 0.40 -12.13
C GLN A 94 -15.50 1.19 -11.98
N GLY A 95 -15.47 2.25 -11.19
CA GLY A 95 -16.62 3.09 -10.91
C GLY A 95 -17.32 2.77 -9.59
N ASP A 96 -17.08 1.61 -8.99
CA ASP A 96 -17.54 1.30 -7.63
C ASP A 96 -16.89 2.26 -6.61
N THR A 97 -17.43 2.26 -5.40
CA THR A 97 -16.92 3.07 -4.30
C THR A 97 -16.70 2.22 -3.05
N LEU A 98 -15.68 2.59 -2.27
CA LEU A 98 -15.37 1.99 -0.99
C LEU A 98 -15.31 3.04 0.12
N ASP A 99 -15.86 2.70 1.28
CA ASP A 99 -15.65 3.45 2.52
C ASP A 99 -14.28 3.07 3.12
N VAL A 100 -13.38 4.02 3.12
CA VAL A 100 -11.97 3.85 3.50
C VAL A 100 -11.65 4.71 4.72
N MET A 101 -10.98 4.12 5.71
CA MET A 101 -10.46 4.82 6.87
C MET A 101 -8.93 4.84 6.82
N GLY A 102 -8.33 6.02 6.81
CA GLY A 102 -6.88 6.16 6.75
C GLY A 102 -6.40 7.59 6.56
N PRO A 103 -5.15 7.76 6.13
CA PRO A 103 -4.08 6.75 6.18
C PRO A 103 -3.70 6.40 7.62
N GLN A 104 -3.31 5.16 7.88
CA GLN A 104 -2.93 4.67 9.20
C GLN A 104 -1.49 4.17 9.24
N GLY A 105 -0.95 4.08 10.47
CA GLY A 105 0.46 3.75 10.69
C GLY A 105 1.37 4.97 10.58
N ASN A 106 2.59 4.82 11.11
CA ASN A 106 3.59 5.89 11.12
C ASN A 106 4.36 6.00 9.80
N GLY A 107 4.25 4.99 8.92
CA GLY A 107 5.11 4.84 7.76
C GLY A 107 6.55 4.46 8.16
N PHE A 108 7.43 4.42 7.18
CA PHE A 108 8.87 4.27 7.42
C PHE A 108 9.49 5.65 7.67
N ASP A 109 10.37 5.74 8.66
CA ASP A 109 11.18 6.96 8.88
C ASP A 109 12.42 6.87 7.99
N LEU A 110 12.40 7.65 6.92
CA LEU A 110 13.48 7.72 5.93
C LEU A 110 14.27 9.03 6.05
N SER A 111 14.04 9.82 7.12
CA SER A 111 14.56 11.19 7.23
C SER A 111 16.09 11.28 7.27
N ASP A 112 16.74 10.27 7.85
CA ASP A 112 18.18 10.25 8.05
C ASP A 112 18.97 9.59 6.89
N LEU A 113 18.24 9.22 5.81
CA LEU A 113 18.84 8.58 4.63
C LEU A 113 19.11 9.62 3.54
N ASP A 114 20.30 9.54 2.95
CA ASP A 114 20.79 10.43 1.90
C ASP A 114 21.46 9.63 0.75
N GLU A 115 22.01 10.33 -0.24
CA GLU A 115 22.67 9.72 -1.41
C GLU A 115 23.91 8.87 -1.07
N GLN A 116 24.48 9.01 0.14
CA GLN A 116 25.60 8.20 0.63
C GLN A 116 25.12 6.93 1.35
N SER A 117 23.82 6.85 1.63
CA SER A 117 23.21 5.72 2.32
C SER A 117 23.00 4.54 1.37
N GLN A 118 23.07 3.34 1.93
CA GLN A 118 22.71 2.11 1.26
C GLN A 118 21.61 1.39 2.08
N VAL A 119 20.51 1.05 1.43
CA VAL A 119 19.36 0.41 2.08
C VAL A 119 19.11 -0.97 1.47
N LEU A 120 18.91 -1.95 2.33
CA LEU A 120 18.45 -3.29 1.96
C LEU A 120 16.96 -3.42 2.30
N LEU A 121 16.13 -3.63 1.29
CA LEU A 121 14.71 -3.95 1.44
C LEU A 121 14.51 -5.45 1.33
N VAL A 122 13.96 -6.07 2.36
CA VAL A 122 13.70 -7.51 2.39
C VAL A 122 12.19 -7.73 2.52
N GLY A 123 11.59 -8.43 1.58
CA GLY A 123 10.15 -8.72 1.57
C GLY A 123 9.82 -10.14 1.17
N GLY A 124 8.71 -10.67 1.71
CA GLY A 124 8.21 -12.00 1.40
C GLY A 124 6.72 -12.01 1.07
N GLY A 125 6.33 -12.64 -0.05
CA GLY A 125 4.95 -12.77 -0.47
C GLY A 125 4.20 -11.45 -0.49
N ILE A 126 3.04 -11.39 0.18
CA ILE A 126 2.21 -10.17 0.26
C ILE A 126 2.81 -9.08 1.18
N GLY A 127 3.98 -9.29 1.77
CA GLY A 127 4.76 -8.26 2.44
C GLY A 127 5.68 -7.47 1.50
N VAL A 128 5.78 -7.84 0.22
CA VAL A 128 6.55 -7.11 -0.80
C VAL A 128 5.89 -5.78 -1.22
N PRO A 129 4.58 -5.71 -1.48
CA PRO A 129 3.92 -4.49 -1.95
C PRO A 129 4.24 -3.22 -1.17
N PRO A 130 4.22 -3.17 0.17
CA PRO A 130 4.54 -1.93 0.89
C PRO A 130 5.99 -1.44 0.73
N LEU A 131 6.89 -2.26 0.20
CA LEU A 131 8.27 -1.86 -0.07
C LEU A 131 8.41 -1.06 -1.37
N LEU A 132 7.46 -1.14 -2.29
CA LEU A 132 7.53 -0.45 -3.57
C LEU A 132 7.58 1.07 -3.40
N GLU A 133 6.67 1.65 -2.61
CA GLU A 133 6.67 3.10 -2.37
C GLU A 133 7.92 3.55 -1.62
N VAL A 134 8.44 2.72 -0.71
CA VAL A 134 9.73 2.98 -0.03
C VAL A 134 10.87 3.02 -1.04
N ALA A 135 10.94 2.03 -1.94
CA ALA A 135 11.98 1.97 -2.97
C ALA A 135 11.92 3.20 -3.89
N LYS A 136 10.73 3.61 -4.33
CA LYS A 136 10.51 4.81 -5.15
C LYS A 136 10.99 6.09 -4.44
N GLU A 137 10.62 6.26 -3.16
CA GLU A 137 11.02 7.42 -2.37
C GLU A 137 12.53 7.47 -2.18
N LEU A 138 13.17 6.34 -1.86
CA LEU A 138 14.62 6.24 -1.70
C LEU A 138 15.36 6.48 -3.02
N HIS A 139 14.87 5.90 -4.12
CA HIS A 139 15.45 6.12 -5.44
C HIS A 139 15.42 7.60 -5.85
N THR A 140 14.30 8.28 -5.60
CA THR A 140 14.17 9.73 -5.88
C THR A 140 15.17 10.58 -5.10
N ARG A 141 15.61 10.10 -3.92
CA ARG A 141 16.63 10.75 -3.08
C ARG A 141 18.06 10.36 -3.44
N GLY A 142 18.28 9.52 -4.46
CA GLY A 142 19.60 9.03 -4.86
C GLY A 142 20.17 7.97 -3.91
N VAL A 143 19.41 7.44 -2.98
CA VAL A 143 19.84 6.38 -2.06
C VAL A 143 20.03 5.08 -2.83
N LYS A 144 21.14 4.38 -2.57
CA LYS A 144 21.37 3.06 -3.16
C LYS A 144 20.47 2.02 -2.49
N VAL A 145 19.54 1.45 -3.27
CA VAL A 145 18.61 0.42 -2.80
C VAL A 145 19.02 -0.95 -3.34
N VAL A 146 18.98 -1.96 -2.50
CA VAL A 146 19.09 -3.37 -2.85
C VAL A 146 17.85 -4.07 -2.35
N THR A 147 17.21 -4.90 -3.20
CA THR A 147 16.01 -5.63 -2.83
C THR A 147 16.30 -7.13 -2.75
N VAL A 148 15.71 -7.79 -1.75
CA VAL A 148 15.68 -9.25 -1.63
C VAL A 148 14.24 -9.68 -1.45
N LEU A 149 13.70 -10.35 -2.46
CA LEU A 149 12.29 -10.71 -2.52
C LEU A 149 12.15 -12.24 -2.48
N GLY A 150 11.23 -12.73 -1.66
CA GLY A 150 10.95 -14.16 -1.52
C GLY A 150 9.47 -14.46 -1.75
N PHE A 151 9.17 -15.51 -2.52
CA PHE A 151 7.82 -15.95 -2.82
C PHE A 151 7.69 -17.47 -2.64
N ALA A 152 6.48 -17.95 -2.39
CA ALA A 152 6.22 -19.37 -2.17
C ALA A 152 6.49 -20.23 -3.42
N ASN A 153 6.26 -19.68 -4.60
CA ASN A 153 6.49 -20.32 -5.89
C ASN A 153 6.62 -19.22 -6.98
N LYS A 154 6.96 -19.66 -8.19
CA LYS A 154 7.19 -18.76 -9.34
C LYS A 154 5.94 -17.98 -9.76
N ASP A 155 4.76 -18.59 -9.66
CA ASP A 155 3.52 -17.99 -10.11
C ASP A 155 3.01 -16.88 -9.15
N ALA A 156 3.53 -16.87 -7.91
CA ALA A 156 3.21 -15.85 -6.92
C ALA A 156 4.17 -14.64 -6.93
N VAL A 157 5.13 -14.60 -7.87
CA VAL A 157 6.08 -13.48 -7.98
C VAL A 157 5.34 -12.25 -8.51
N ILE A 158 5.45 -11.16 -7.78
CA ILE A 158 4.87 -9.85 -8.12
C ILE A 158 5.91 -8.75 -7.95
N LEU A 159 5.78 -7.65 -8.68
CA LEU A 159 6.59 -6.44 -8.55
C LEU A 159 8.10 -6.66 -8.78
N GLU A 160 8.50 -7.73 -9.49
CA GLU A 160 9.91 -8.01 -9.77
C GLU A 160 10.52 -6.91 -10.64
N THR A 161 9.81 -6.47 -11.67
CA THR A 161 10.27 -5.42 -12.58
C THR A 161 10.34 -4.06 -11.92
N GLU A 162 9.36 -3.73 -11.08
CA GLU A 162 9.24 -2.44 -10.40
C GLU A 162 10.27 -2.26 -9.29
N LEU A 163 10.79 -3.38 -8.75
CA LEU A 163 11.78 -3.40 -7.67
C LEU A 163 13.18 -3.85 -8.13
N ALA A 164 13.40 -3.97 -9.42
CA ALA A 164 14.67 -4.37 -10.03
C ALA A 164 15.72 -3.24 -10.04
#